data_2a4e9f936037b78c5e0e4e19a4406b7a
#
_entry.id   2a4e9f936037b78c5e0e4e19a4406b7a
#
_cell.length_a   1.000
_cell.length_b   1.000
_cell.length_c   1.000
_cell.angle_alpha   90.00
_cell.angle_beta   90.00
_cell.angle_gamma   90.00
#
_symmetry.space_group_name_H-M   'P 1'
#
loop_
_entity.id
_entity.type
_entity.pdbx_description
1 polymer ?
#
loop_
_entity_poly.entity_id
_entity_poly.type
_entity_poly.pdbx_seq_one_letter_code
_entity_poly.pdbx_strand_id
1 'polypeptide(L)'
;MPLRVELKPFERIIVGDSVIINSGTRTSFLIDGDTPILRERDTVTAETANTPAKRLYHCVQMMYLKNDVARYRTSYLGLLKELQAACPDQGDLLGAVDQHIAGGTLYKALKEIRKLLKREERAPA
;
A
#
# COMPACT_ATOMS: atom_id res chain seq x y z
N MET A 1 -15.58 13.81 -2.64
CA MET A 1 -14.89 15.04 -2.26
C MET A 1 -13.55 15.12 -2.97
N PRO A 2 -13.19 16.29 -3.51
CA PRO A 2 -11.88 16.40 -4.15
C PRO A 2 -10.75 16.22 -3.15
N LEU A 3 -9.69 15.56 -3.59
CA LEU A 3 -8.48 15.38 -2.82
C LEU A 3 -7.46 16.43 -3.28
N ARG A 4 -6.93 17.20 -2.33
CA ARG A 4 -5.87 18.15 -2.63
C ARG A 4 -4.53 17.43 -2.59
N VAL A 5 -3.75 17.58 -3.66
CA VAL A 5 -2.43 16.96 -3.78
C VAL A 5 -1.39 18.02 -4.04
N GLU A 6 -0.31 17.99 -3.27
CA GLU A 6 0.87 18.82 -3.50
C GLU A 6 2.03 17.94 -3.93
N LEU A 7 2.67 18.30 -5.03
CA LEU A 7 3.83 17.58 -5.54
C LEU A 7 5.04 18.52 -5.60
N LYS A 8 6.15 18.06 -5.07
CA LYS A 8 7.45 18.71 -5.25
C LYS A 8 7.95 18.46 -6.66
N PRO A 9 8.95 19.21 -7.15
CA PRO A 9 9.54 18.94 -8.46
C PRO A 9 9.94 17.47 -8.60
N PHE A 10 9.58 16.87 -9.72
CA PHE A 10 9.89 15.48 -10.09
C PHE A 10 9.25 14.41 -9.21
N GLU A 11 8.44 14.80 -8.24
CA GLU A 11 7.69 13.85 -7.42
C GLU A 11 6.60 13.18 -8.27
N ARG A 12 6.31 11.92 -7.98
CA ARG A 12 5.35 11.13 -8.73
C ARG A 12 4.17 10.71 -7.86
N ILE A 13 3.01 10.58 -8.51
CA ILE A 13 1.80 10.05 -7.88
C ILE A 13 1.15 9.06 -8.83
N ILE A 14 0.68 7.95 -8.28
CA ILE A 14 -0.04 6.94 -9.06
C ILE A 14 -1.52 7.20 -8.94
N VAL A 15 -2.19 7.32 -10.08
CA VAL A 15 -3.64 7.54 -10.18
C VAL A 15 -4.20 6.41 -11.04
N GLY A 16 -4.80 5.40 -10.40
CA GLY A 16 -5.27 4.21 -11.09
C GLY A 16 -4.15 3.49 -11.82
N ASP A 17 -4.24 3.43 -13.13
CA ASP A 17 -3.23 2.79 -14.00
C ASP A 17 -2.19 3.77 -14.53
N SER A 18 -2.27 5.04 -14.14
CA SER A 18 -1.41 6.09 -14.68
C SER A 18 -0.47 6.64 -13.62
N VAL A 19 0.67 7.17 -14.07
CA VAL A 19 1.61 7.88 -13.19
C VAL A 19 1.65 9.33 -13.64
N ILE A 20 1.42 10.24 -12.69
CA ILE A 20 1.56 11.68 -12.93
C ILE A 20 2.92 12.10 -12.37
N ILE A 21 3.74 12.71 -13.21
CA ILE A 21 5.08 13.17 -12.84
C ILE A 21 5.07 14.69 -12.86
N ASN A 22 5.46 15.30 -11.74
CA ASN A 22 5.61 16.74 -11.70
C ASN A 22 6.96 17.12 -12.31
N SER A 23 6.94 17.86 -13.41
CA SER A 23 8.14 18.09 -14.21
C SER A 23 8.96 19.31 -13.79
N GLY A 24 8.39 20.23 -13.05
CA GLY A 24 9.06 21.51 -12.86
C GLY A 24 9.05 22.02 -11.43
N THR A 25 8.13 22.96 -11.17
CA THR A 25 8.02 23.61 -9.89
C THR A 25 7.00 22.91 -9.00
N ARG A 26 7.06 23.18 -7.70
CA ARG A 26 6.06 22.68 -6.75
C ARG A 26 4.66 23.04 -7.25
N THR A 27 3.79 22.05 -7.28
CA THR A 27 2.45 22.18 -7.85
C THR A 27 1.41 21.66 -6.86
N SER A 28 0.26 22.32 -6.82
CA SER A 28 -0.90 21.86 -6.05
C SER A 28 -2.08 21.71 -7.00
N PHE A 29 -2.84 20.62 -6.85
CA PHE A 29 -4.02 20.39 -7.66
C PHE A 29 -5.05 19.57 -6.89
N LEU A 30 -6.27 19.51 -7.44
CA LEU A 30 -7.35 18.74 -6.86
C LEU A 30 -7.64 17.55 -7.76
N ILE A 31 -7.85 16.40 -7.14
CA ILE A 31 -8.33 15.21 -7.84
C ILE A 31 -9.75 14.95 -7.36
N ASP A 32 -10.70 14.95 -8.28
CA ASP A 32 -12.11 14.72 -7.97
C ASP A 32 -12.53 13.41 -8.65
N GLY A 33 -12.97 12.46 -7.85
CA GLY A 33 -13.37 11.14 -8.35
C GLY A 33 -12.99 10.04 -7.37
N ASP A 34 -13.26 8.80 -7.78
CA ASP A 34 -13.07 7.61 -6.94
C ASP A 34 -11.85 6.78 -7.32
N THR A 35 -11.04 7.25 -8.25
CA THR A 35 -9.85 6.53 -8.69
C THR A 35 -8.85 6.37 -7.55
N PRO A 36 -8.30 5.18 -7.32
CA PRO A 36 -7.29 4.97 -6.28
C PRO A 36 -6.03 5.78 -6.56
N ILE A 37 -5.48 6.39 -5.51
CA ILE A 37 -4.33 7.28 -5.61
C ILE A 37 -3.29 6.87 -4.56
N LEU A 38 -2.03 6.78 -4.98
CA LEU A 38 -0.89 6.53 -4.07
C LEU A 38 0.29 7.40 -4.49
N ARG A 39 0.95 8.02 -3.50
CA ARG A 39 2.24 8.67 -3.76
C ARG A 39 3.30 7.60 -4.00
N GLU A 40 4.26 7.87 -4.87
CA GLU A 40 5.33 6.91 -5.19
C GLU A 40 6.07 6.45 -3.92
N ARG A 41 6.31 7.37 -2.99
CA ARG A 41 7.00 7.04 -1.72
C ARG A 41 6.23 6.03 -0.86
N ASP A 42 4.93 5.88 -1.09
CA ASP A 42 4.08 4.96 -0.34
C ASP A 42 3.85 3.66 -1.10
N THR A 43 4.62 3.41 -2.15
CA THR A 43 4.50 2.20 -2.96
C THR A 43 5.68 1.27 -2.75
N VAL A 44 5.42 -0.02 -2.98
CA VAL A 44 6.45 -1.05 -3.05
C VAL A 44 6.34 -1.67 -4.45
N THR A 45 7.45 -1.81 -5.14
CA THR A 45 7.48 -2.44 -6.45
C THR A 45 7.75 -3.94 -6.30
N ALA A 46 7.52 -4.71 -7.37
CA ALA A 46 7.84 -6.14 -7.37
C ALA A 46 9.32 -6.37 -7.05
N GLU A 47 10.19 -5.49 -7.54
CA GLU A 47 11.65 -5.58 -7.32
C GLU A 47 12.05 -5.24 -5.89
N THR A 48 11.34 -4.32 -5.25
CA THR A 48 11.66 -3.89 -3.87
C THR A 48 10.92 -4.69 -2.81
N ALA A 49 10.00 -5.58 -3.21
CA ALA A 49 9.25 -6.44 -2.30
C ALA A 49 10.10 -7.63 -1.85
N ASN A 50 11.13 -7.35 -1.07
CA ASN A 50 12.17 -8.32 -0.68
C ASN A 50 12.04 -8.84 0.75
N THR A 51 10.94 -8.53 1.44
CA THR A 51 10.63 -9.11 2.75
C THR A 51 9.18 -9.60 2.74
N PRO A 52 8.80 -10.52 3.65
CA PRO A 52 7.40 -10.95 3.72
C PRO A 52 6.42 -9.80 3.91
N ALA A 53 6.75 -8.83 4.76
CA ALA A 53 5.87 -7.67 4.97
C ALA A 53 5.76 -6.80 3.73
N LYS A 54 6.86 -6.58 3.01
CA LYS A 54 6.84 -5.81 1.75
C LYS A 54 6.06 -6.54 0.66
N ARG A 55 6.15 -7.87 0.61
CA ARG A 55 5.35 -8.66 -0.33
C ARG A 55 3.86 -8.57 -0.02
N LEU A 56 3.50 -8.62 1.27
CA LEU A 56 2.11 -8.42 1.68
C LEU A 56 1.61 -7.02 1.28
N TYR A 57 2.42 -6.01 1.55
CA TYR A 57 2.09 -4.63 1.18
C TYR A 57 1.87 -4.50 -0.32
N HIS A 58 2.78 -5.03 -1.13
CA HIS A 58 2.65 -5.00 -2.59
C HIS A 58 1.37 -5.68 -3.06
N CYS A 59 1.04 -6.83 -2.48
CA CYS A 59 -0.19 -7.55 -2.83
C CYS A 59 -1.44 -6.70 -2.56
N VAL A 60 -1.54 -6.12 -1.39
CA VAL A 60 -2.69 -5.26 -1.01
C VAL A 60 -2.69 -3.97 -1.84
N GLN A 61 -1.51 -3.43 -2.14
CA GLN A 61 -1.36 -2.28 -3.05
C GLN A 61 -1.98 -2.57 -4.41
N MET A 62 -1.75 -3.76 -4.96
CA MET A 62 -2.33 -4.14 -6.24
C MET A 62 -3.84 -4.33 -6.14
N MET A 63 -4.34 -4.90 -5.04
CA MET A 63 -5.79 -4.95 -4.79
C MET A 63 -6.41 -3.55 -4.83
N TYR A 64 -5.74 -2.59 -4.20
CA TYR A 64 -6.21 -1.22 -4.10
C TYR A 64 -6.17 -0.52 -5.46
N LEU A 65 -5.02 -0.54 -6.12
CA LEU A 65 -4.82 0.19 -7.39
C LEU A 65 -5.66 -0.40 -8.54
N LYS A 66 -5.83 -1.71 -8.56
CA LYS A 66 -6.62 -2.39 -9.59
C LYS A 66 -8.09 -2.52 -9.21
N ASN A 67 -8.43 -2.17 -7.98
CA ASN A 67 -9.78 -2.34 -7.43
C ASN A 67 -10.29 -3.77 -7.65
N ASP A 68 -9.45 -4.75 -7.32
CA ASP A 68 -9.73 -6.16 -7.58
C ASP A 68 -9.14 -7.04 -6.49
N VAL A 69 -9.89 -7.25 -5.41
CA VAL A 69 -9.46 -8.08 -4.29
C VAL A 69 -9.41 -9.56 -4.71
N ALA A 70 -10.40 -10.00 -5.47
CA ALA A 70 -10.53 -11.41 -5.82
C ALA A 70 -9.32 -11.93 -6.58
N ARG A 71 -8.77 -11.14 -7.49
CA ARG A 71 -7.61 -11.51 -8.30
C ARG A 71 -6.39 -11.84 -7.45
N TYR A 72 -6.22 -11.15 -6.33
CA TYR A 72 -5.01 -11.25 -5.49
C TYR A 72 -5.24 -12.02 -4.20
N ARG A 73 -6.44 -12.55 -4.00
CA ARG A 73 -6.82 -13.19 -2.72
C ARG A 73 -5.94 -14.38 -2.35
N THR A 74 -5.65 -15.26 -3.30
CA THR A 74 -4.86 -16.46 -3.03
C THR A 74 -3.45 -16.11 -2.60
N SER A 75 -2.81 -15.15 -3.31
CA SER A 75 -1.48 -14.66 -2.95
C SER A 75 -1.49 -14.00 -1.58
N TYR A 76 -2.52 -13.19 -1.31
CA TYR A 76 -2.69 -12.52 -0.03
C TYR A 76 -2.77 -13.52 1.14
N LEU A 77 -3.59 -14.55 1.01
CA LEU A 77 -3.76 -15.54 2.07
C LEU A 77 -2.45 -16.28 2.37
N GLY A 78 -1.68 -16.61 1.34
CA GLY A 78 -0.38 -17.26 1.52
C GLY A 78 0.61 -16.36 2.24
N LEU A 79 0.67 -15.08 1.85
CA LEU A 79 1.56 -14.10 2.48
C LEU A 79 1.15 -13.81 3.92
N LEU A 80 -0.16 -13.73 4.19
CA LEU A 80 -0.67 -13.53 5.54
C LEU A 80 -0.27 -14.68 6.46
N LYS A 81 -0.41 -15.92 6.00
CA LYS A 81 0.00 -17.10 6.76
C LYS A 81 1.49 -17.09 7.05
N GLU A 82 2.30 -16.74 6.06
CA GLU A 82 3.75 -16.65 6.23
C GLU A 82 4.11 -15.65 7.32
N LEU A 83 3.48 -14.48 7.33
CA LEU A 83 3.72 -13.45 8.34
C LEU A 83 3.20 -13.83 9.72
N GLN A 84 2.05 -14.49 9.79
CA GLN A 84 1.50 -14.96 11.06
C GLN A 84 2.46 -15.96 11.73
N ALA A 85 3.10 -16.81 10.94
CA ALA A 85 4.09 -17.76 11.45
C ALA A 85 5.39 -17.08 11.83
N ALA A 86 5.86 -16.13 11.04
CA ALA A 86 7.14 -15.44 11.26
C ALA A 86 7.07 -14.39 12.37
N CYS A 87 5.91 -13.76 12.55
CA CYS A 87 5.72 -12.65 13.50
C CYS A 87 4.47 -12.88 14.35
N PRO A 88 4.47 -13.91 15.22
CA PRO A 88 3.27 -14.19 16.04
C PRO A 88 2.88 -13.07 16.98
N ASP A 89 3.82 -12.20 17.33
CA ASP A 89 3.56 -11.02 18.18
C ASP A 89 2.82 -9.90 17.44
N GLN A 90 2.67 -9.98 16.12
CA GLN A 90 1.97 -9.00 15.30
C GLN A 90 0.53 -9.42 14.95
N GLY A 91 -0.03 -10.38 15.70
CA GLY A 91 -1.36 -10.91 15.41
C GLY A 91 -2.46 -9.86 15.38
N ASP A 92 -2.43 -8.89 16.28
CA ASP A 92 -3.44 -7.82 16.33
C ASP A 92 -3.37 -6.95 15.07
N LEU A 93 -2.17 -6.60 14.64
CA LEU A 93 -1.96 -5.79 13.44
C LEU A 93 -2.43 -6.54 12.20
N LEU A 94 -2.02 -7.80 12.07
CA LEU A 94 -2.41 -8.63 10.91
C LEU A 94 -3.92 -8.90 10.89
N GLY A 95 -4.54 -9.06 12.05
CA GLY A 95 -5.99 -9.17 12.18
C GLY A 95 -6.72 -7.92 11.71
N ALA A 96 -6.19 -6.74 12.05
CA ALA A 96 -6.75 -5.47 11.61
C ALA A 96 -6.65 -5.32 10.07
N VAL A 97 -5.51 -5.74 9.49
CA VAL A 97 -5.35 -5.75 8.04
C VAL A 97 -6.44 -6.61 7.39
N ASP A 98 -6.63 -7.81 7.91
CA ASP A 98 -7.62 -8.74 7.34
C ASP A 98 -9.04 -8.19 7.44
N GLN A 99 -9.39 -7.56 8.56
CA GLN A 99 -10.69 -6.91 8.74
C GLN A 99 -10.91 -5.78 7.72
N HIS A 100 -9.89 -4.97 7.46
CA HIS A 100 -10.00 -3.90 6.46
C HIS A 100 -10.19 -4.45 5.05
N ILE A 101 -9.51 -5.54 4.71
CA ILE A 101 -9.67 -6.16 3.40
C ILE A 101 -11.08 -6.74 3.26
N ALA A 102 -11.56 -7.45 4.27
CA ALA A 102 -12.92 -7.99 4.28
C ALA A 102 -13.98 -6.89 4.17
N GLY A 103 -13.73 -5.74 4.80
CA GLY A 103 -14.66 -4.61 4.78
C GLY A 103 -14.51 -3.69 3.59
N GLY A 104 -13.57 -3.94 2.69
CA GLY A 104 -13.37 -3.12 1.49
C GLY A 104 -12.62 -1.81 1.73
N THR A 105 -12.04 -1.61 2.92
CA THR A 105 -11.28 -0.40 3.24
C THR A 105 -9.79 -0.62 2.99
N LEU A 106 -9.45 -0.83 1.72
CA LEU A 106 -8.11 -1.25 1.31
C LEU A 106 -7.02 -0.25 1.66
N TYR A 107 -7.30 1.05 1.55
CA TYR A 107 -6.32 2.05 1.90
C TYR A 107 -5.94 1.98 3.39
N LYS A 108 -6.93 1.71 4.26
CA LYS A 108 -6.67 1.53 5.70
C LYS A 108 -5.85 0.27 5.95
N ALA A 109 -6.06 -0.79 5.16
CA ALA A 109 -5.22 -1.98 5.24
C ALA A 109 -3.77 -1.65 4.92
N LEU A 110 -3.52 -0.86 3.88
CA LEU A 110 -2.18 -0.40 3.52
C LEU A 110 -1.53 0.38 4.67
N LYS A 111 -2.29 1.28 5.30
CA LYS A 111 -1.77 2.06 6.43
C LYS A 111 -1.37 1.18 7.61
N GLU A 112 -2.13 0.12 7.88
CA GLU A 112 -1.77 -0.84 8.93
C GLU A 112 -0.47 -1.59 8.59
N ILE A 113 -0.34 -2.05 7.35
CA ILE A 113 0.87 -2.76 6.93
C ILE A 113 2.09 -1.84 6.99
N ARG A 114 1.94 -0.54 6.72
CA ARG A 114 3.03 0.43 6.85
C ARG A 114 3.63 0.45 8.27
N LYS A 115 2.82 0.22 9.29
CA LYS A 115 3.32 0.11 10.66
C LYS A 115 4.27 -1.07 10.81
N LEU A 116 3.94 -2.19 10.16
CA LEU A 116 4.80 -3.37 10.16
C LEU A 116 6.10 -3.11 9.41
N LEU A 117 6.04 -2.42 8.27
CA LEU A 117 7.23 -2.05 7.50
C LEU A 117 8.16 -1.16 8.32
N LYS A 118 7.63 -0.21 9.08
CA LYS A 118 8.43 0.65 9.96
C LYS A 118 9.11 -0.15 11.07
N ARG A 119 8.43 -1.15 11.59
CA ARG A 119 9.01 -2.04 12.61
C ARG A 119 10.15 -2.87 12.05
N GLU A 120 10.03 -3.33 10.81
CA GLU A 120 11.12 -4.04 10.11
C GLU A 120 12.36 -3.16 9.98
N GLU A 121 12.19 -1.89 9.60
CA GLU A 121 13.30 -0.95 9.45
C GLU A 121 14.03 -0.69 10.77
N ARG A 122 13.33 -0.76 11.89
CA ARG A 122 13.89 -0.51 13.22
C ARG A 122 14.46 -1.75 13.88
N ALA A 123 14.18 -2.93 13.35
CA ALA A 123 14.65 -4.17 13.92
C ALA A 123 16.18 -4.24 13.81
N PRO A 124 16.87 -4.68 14.86
CA PRO A 124 18.32 -4.86 14.76
C PRO A 124 18.63 -5.95 13.74
N ALA A 125 19.71 -5.75 13.02
CA ALA A 125 20.17 -6.68 12.00
C ALA A 125 20.58 -8.02 12.64
#